data_c5b12c2c23cb126f62365a65b688b2ca
#
_entry.id   c5b12c2c23cb126f62365a65b688b2ca
#
_cell.length_a   1.000
_cell.length_b   1.000
_cell.length_c   1.000
_cell.angle_alpha   90.00
_cell.angle_beta   90.00
_cell.angle_gamma   90.00
#
_symmetry.space_group_name_H-M   'P 1'
#
loop_
_entity.id
_entity.type
_entity.pdbx_description
1 polymer ?
#
loop_
_entity_poly.entity_id
_entity_poly.type
_entity_poly.pdbx_seq_one_letter_code
_entity_poly.pdbx_strand_id
1 'polypeptide(L)'
;CFKVHNFLFFIILFSTLFVCMLIAEVRVIDGDTIILDNKKVRLYGIDAPEKAQLCQDSDGNDYKCGIVAGEKLSELIFSSTNKTVNCENIDKDQYGRSISNCWVDEIFINSWMVRNGWALAYKKYSKEFIKEEDEAKIEKSGLWNGQFVEPWNWRKGIRIVKDQIETYRECLIKGNIS
;
A
#
# COMPACT_ATOMS: atom_id res chain seq x y z
N CYS A 1 -25.53 -7.05 -59.19
CA CYS A 1 -25.76 -6.11 -58.08
C CYS A 1 -25.79 -6.74 -56.70
N PHE A 2 -25.14 -7.89 -56.48
CA PHE A 2 -25.21 -8.63 -55.20
C PHE A 2 -23.88 -8.76 -54.43
N LYS A 3 -22.78 -8.18 -54.92
CA LYS A 3 -21.44 -8.31 -54.28
C LYS A 3 -21.01 -7.16 -53.39
N VAL A 4 -21.66 -6.03 -53.42
CA VAL A 4 -21.22 -4.82 -52.68
C VAL A 4 -21.78 -4.80 -51.24
N HIS A 5 -22.97 -5.38 -51.01
CA HIS A 5 -23.62 -5.39 -49.68
C HIS A 5 -22.90 -6.26 -48.63
N ASN A 6 -22.30 -7.37 -49.05
CA ASN A 6 -21.58 -8.27 -48.14
C ASN A 6 -20.22 -7.72 -47.70
N PHE A 7 -19.59 -6.88 -48.52
CA PHE A 7 -18.29 -6.32 -48.19
C PHE A 7 -18.38 -5.18 -47.13
N LEU A 8 -19.44 -4.37 -47.24
CA LEU A 8 -19.70 -3.34 -46.20
C LEU A 8 -20.11 -3.96 -44.87
N PHE A 9 -20.87 -5.04 -44.88
CA PHE A 9 -21.27 -5.71 -43.63
C PHE A 9 -20.09 -6.36 -42.90
N PHE A 10 -19.10 -6.89 -43.62
CA PHE A 10 -17.85 -7.41 -43.05
C PHE A 10 -16.96 -6.34 -42.47
N ILE A 11 -16.88 -5.15 -43.09
CA ILE A 11 -16.10 -4.03 -42.59
C ILE A 11 -16.70 -3.46 -41.28
N ILE A 12 -18.01 -3.37 -41.19
CA ILE A 12 -18.71 -2.90 -39.97
C ILE A 12 -18.58 -3.92 -38.84
N LEU A 13 -18.65 -5.23 -39.12
CA LEU A 13 -18.46 -6.27 -38.10
C LEU A 13 -17.02 -6.35 -37.57
N PHE A 14 -16.03 -6.03 -38.42
CA PHE A 14 -14.62 -6.03 -38.02
C PHE A 14 -14.22 -4.76 -37.23
N SER A 15 -14.93 -3.64 -37.42
CA SER A 15 -14.72 -2.38 -36.74
C SER A 15 -15.23 -2.39 -35.29
N THR A 16 -16.17 -3.27 -34.96
CA THR A 16 -16.74 -3.33 -33.60
C THR A 16 -15.97 -4.21 -32.62
N LEU A 17 -14.97 -4.95 -33.09
CA LEU A 17 -14.20 -5.92 -32.29
C LEU A 17 -12.87 -5.38 -31.72
N PHE A 18 -12.52 -4.12 -31.99
CA PHE A 18 -11.24 -3.55 -31.54
C PHE A 18 -11.43 -2.34 -30.61
N VAL A 19 -12.41 -2.43 -29.68
CA VAL A 19 -12.32 -1.64 -28.46
C VAL A 19 -11.45 -2.47 -27.49
N CYS A 20 -10.15 -2.43 -27.70
CA CYS A 20 -9.19 -2.81 -26.68
C CYS A 20 -9.40 -1.84 -25.52
N MET A 21 -10.16 -2.26 -24.51
CA MET A 21 -10.22 -1.56 -23.25
C MET A 21 -8.78 -1.52 -22.72
N LEU A 22 -8.12 -0.38 -22.83
CA LEU A 22 -6.89 -0.08 -22.10
C LEU A 22 -7.26 -0.05 -20.62
N ILE A 23 -7.26 -1.23 -20.00
CA ILE A 23 -7.34 -1.32 -18.54
C ILE A 23 -6.01 -0.76 -18.05
N ALA A 24 -6.07 0.33 -17.30
CA ALA A 24 -4.89 0.89 -16.66
C ALA A 24 -4.21 -0.21 -15.82
N GLU A 25 -2.96 -0.53 -16.17
CA GLU A 25 -2.22 -1.57 -15.46
C GLU A 25 -1.76 -0.99 -14.11
N VAL A 26 -2.30 -1.53 -13.02
CA VAL A 26 -1.89 -1.17 -11.67
C VAL A 26 -1.10 -2.31 -11.04
N ARG A 27 0.03 -1.97 -10.39
CA ARG A 27 0.85 -2.91 -9.62
C ARG A 27 1.30 -2.27 -8.31
N VAL A 28 1.05 -2.93 -7.21
CA VAL A 28 1.52 -2.50 -5.88
C VAL A 28 2.99 -2.85 -5.69
N ILE A 29 3.79 -1.89 -5.24
CA ILE A 29 5.21 -2.07 -4.91
C ILE A 29 5.37 -2.32 -3.41
N ASP A 30 4.73 -1.47 -2.59
CA ASP A 30 4.70 -1.52 -1.14
C ASP A 30 3.44 -0.79 -0.62
N GLY A 31 3.34 -0.54 0.69
CA GLY A 31 2.13 0.02 1.30
C GLY A 31 1.85 1.49 0.96
N ASP A 32 2.75 2.20 0.28
CA ASP A 32 2.56 3.60 -0.11
C ASP A 32 3.02 3.94 -1.53
N THR A 33 3.38 2.92 -2.31
CA THR A 33 3.88 3.10 -3.68
C THR A 33 3.25 2.10 -4.64
N ILE A 34 2.66 2.60 -5.71
CA ILE A 34 2.12 1.79 -6.81
C ILE A 34 2.82 2.12 -8.13
N ILE A 35 2.67 1.24 -9.12
CA ILE A 35 2.88 1.57 -10.53
C ILE A 35 1.51 1.67 -11.17
N LEU A 36 1.25 2.78 -11.83
CA LEU A 36 0.05 3.04 -12.61
C LEU A 36 0.49 3.47 -14.01
N ASP A 37 0.06 2.72 -15.02
CA ASP A 37 0.46 2.96 -16.43
C ASP A 37 1.97 3.10 -16.60
N ASN A 38 2.75 2.16 -16.04
CA ASN A 38 4.21 2.14 -16.04
C ASN A 38 4.90 3.33 -15.33
N LYS A 39 4.16 4.16 -14.59
CA LYS A 39 4.71 5.27 -13.81
C LYS A 39 4.64 4.96 -12.32
N LYS A 40 5.72 5.24 -11.60
CA LYS A 40 5.72 5.13 -10.14
C LYS A 40 4.94 6.29 -9.53
N VAL A 41 3.98 5.95 -8.68
CA VAL A 41 3.14 6.87 -7.92
C VAL A 41 3.34 6.59 -6.44
N ARG A 42 3.74 7.60 -5.68
CA ARG A 42 3.79 7.56 -4.22
C ARG A 42 2.52 8.20 -3.67
N LEU A 43 1.88 7.53 -2.74
CA LEU A 43 0.69 8.04 -2.07
C LEU A 43 1.06 9.24 -1.19
N TYR A 44 0.39 10.38 -1.43
CA TYR A 44 0.64 11.64 -0.73
C TYR A 44 0.26 11.56 0.75
N GLY A 45 1.05 12.21 1.60
CA GLY A 45 0.74 12.46 3.01
C GLY A 45 0.80 11.25 3.94
N ILE A 46 1.17 10.07 3.44
CA ILE A 46 1.29 8.85 4.22
C ILE A 46 2.70 8.24 4.13
N ASP A 47 3.04 7.38 5.10
CA ASP A 47 4.30 6.62 5.12
C ASP A 47 4.03 5.21 5.65
N ALA A 48 4.22 4.21 4.80
CA ALA A 48 4.02 2.81 5.14
C ALA A 48 5.33 2.15 5.62
N PRO A 49 5.26 1.06 6.37
CA PRO A 49 6.44 0.29 6.74
C PRO A 49 7.22 -0.16 5.50
N GLU A 50 8.54 -0.11 5.61
CA GLU A 50 9.43 -0.58 4.56
C GLU A 50 9.28 -2.10 4.34
N LYS A 51 9.43 -2.56 3.09
CA LYS A 51 9.21 -3.96 2.71
C LYS A 51 9.97 -4.97 3.58
N ALA A 52 11.16 -4.60 4.06
CA ALA A 52 11.98 -5.43 4.94
C ALA A 52 11.72 -5.17 6.44
N GLN A 53 10.80 -4.26 6.77
CA GLN A 53 10.52 -3.89 8.15
C GLN A 53 9.81 -5.02 8.89
N LEU A 54 10.30 -5.30 10.11
CA LEU A 54 9.66 -6.19 11.08
C LEU A 54 8.90 -5.37 12.11
N CYS A 55 7.71 -5.84 12.43
CA CYS A 55 6.86 -5.37 13.52
C CYS A 55 6.53 -6.57 14.41
N GLN A 56 5.92 -6.34 15.55
CA GLN A 56 5.39 -7.39 16.42
C GLN A 56 3.86 -7.30 16.46
N ASP A 57 3.20 -8.43 16.49
CA ASP A 57 1.76 -8.53 16.72
C ASP A 57 1.43 -8.34 18.22
N SER A 58 0.14 -8.48 18.59
CA SER A 58 -0.33 -8.37 19.99
C SER A 58 0.28 -9.41 20.94
N ASP A 59 0.75 -10.53 20.39
CA ASP A 59 1.35 -11.62 21.13
C ASP A 59 2.89 -11.52 21.20
N GLY A 60 3.47 -10.48 20.57
CA GLY A 60 4.90 -10.24 20.51
C GLY A 60 5.64 -11.02 19.41
N ASN A 61 4.91 -11.69 18.49
CA ASN A 61 5.53 -12.41 17.39
C ASN A 61 5.96 -11.46 16.28
N ASP A 62 7.18 -11.63 15.78
CA ASP A 62 7.70 -10.82 14.67
C ASP A 62 7.00 -11.17 13.35
N TYR A 63 6.61 -10.15 12.58
CA TYR A 63 6.07 -10.32 11.23
C TYR A 63 6.57 -9.21 10.28
N LYS A 64 6.54 -9.47 8.98
CA LYS A 64 6.97 -8.55 7.93
C LYS A 64 5.88 -7.53 7.62
N CYS A 65 5.70 -6.53 8.48
CA CYS A 65 4.62 -5.56 8.39
C CYS A 65 4.62 -4.74 7.08
N GLY A 66 5.77 -4.47 6.49
CA GLY A 66 5.84 -3.79 5.20
C GLY A 66 5.31 -4.64 4.04
N ILE A 67 5.48 -5.97 4.09
CA ILE A 67 4.86 -6.89 3.12
C ILE A 67 3.34 -6.87 3.32
N VAL A 68 2.88 -7.03 4.56
CA VAL A 68 1.44 -7.03 4.89
C VAL A 68 0.77 -5.71 4.47
N ALA A 69 1.42 -4.56 4.70
CA ALA A 69 0.88 -3.27 4.23
C ALA A 69 0.69 -3.23 2.71
N GLY A 70 1.66 -3.74 1.94
CA GLY A 70 1.55 -3.87 0.48
C GLY A 70 0.45 -4.85 0.05
N GLU A 71 0.30 -5.98 0.75
CA GLU A 71 -0.79 -6.94 0.51
C GLU A 71 -2.16 -6.32 0.78
N LYS A 72 -2.31 -5.53 1.86
CA LYS A 72 -3.56 -4.83 2.17
C LYS A 72 -3.94 -3.79 1.14
N LEU A 73 -2.96 -3.05 0.62
CA LEU A 73 -3.18 -2.15 -0.52
C LEU A 73 -3.58 -2.92 -1.78
N SER A 74 -2.95 -4.06 -2.06
CA SER A 74 -3.32 -4.96 -3.14
C SER A 74 -4.76 -5.50 -2.97
N GLU A 75 -5.11 -6.00 -1.79
CA GLU A 75 -6.45 -6.48 -1.48
C GLU A 75 -7.49 -5.39 -1.74
N LEU A 76 -7.26 -4.16 -1.27
CA LEU A 76 -8.16 -3.03 -1.49
C LEU A 76 -8.39 -2.78 -2.99
N ILE A 77 -7.32 -2.71 -3.77
CA ILE A 77 -7.40 -2.39 -5.20
C ILE A 77 -8.08 -3.53 -5.98
N PHE A 78 -7.66 -4.78 -5.76
CA PHE A 78 -8.11 -5.91 -6.58
C PHE A 78 -9.43 -6.54 -6.14
N SER A 79 -9.90 -6.24 -4.91
CA SER A 79 -11.26 -6.58 -4.46
C SER A 79 -12.32 -5.56 -4.89
N SER A 80 -11.92 -4.38 -5.36
CA SER A 80 -12.84 -3.36 -5.85
C SER A 80 -13.58 -3.80 -7.13
N THR A 81 -14.76 -3.24 -7.37
CA THR A 81 -15.64 -3.64 -8.48
C THR A 81 -15.00 -3.40 -9.84
N ASN A 82 -14.43 -2.20 -10.03
CA ASN A 82 -13.85 -1.79 -11.33
C ASN A 82 -12.34 -2.04 -11.42
N LYS A 83 -11.66 -2.24 -10.29
CA LYS A 83 -10.19 -2.41 -10.21
C LYS A 83 -9.41 -1.28 -10.89
N THR A 84 -10.05 -0.12 -11.06
CA THR A 84 -9.47 1.04 -11.72
C THR A 84 -9.02 2.03 -10.67
N VAL A 85 -7.72 2.30 -10.65
CA VAL A 85 -7.13 3.31 -9.77
C VAL A 85 -7.04 4.63 -10.52
N ASN A 86 -7.56 5.68 -9.91
CA ASN A 86 -7.45 7.07 -10.39
C ASN A 86 -6.60 7.86 -9.42
N CYS A 87 -5.62 8.61 -9.93
CA CYS A 87 -4.72 9.41 -9.10
C CYS A 87 -4.68 10.86 -9.58
N GLU A 88 -4.81 11.77 -8.63
CA GLU A 88 -4.58 13.20 -8.80
C GLU A 88 -3.16 13.54 -8.35
N ASN A 89 -2.34 14.06 -9.28
CA ASN A 89 -0.98 14.44 -8.97
C ASN A 89 -0.94 15.74 -8.17
N ILE A 90 -0.31 15.71 -7.01
CA ILE A 90 -0.08 16.86 -6.14
C ILE A 90 1.29 17.47 -6.40
N ASP A 91 2.35 16.60 -6.52
CA ASP A 91 3.74 17.03 -6.64
C ASP A 91 4.59 15.93 -7.30
N LYS A 92 5.89 16.17 -7.42
CA LYS A 92 6.89 15.18 -7.80
C LYS A 92 8.03 15.18 -6.78
N ASP A 93 8.48 13.99 -6.41
CA ASP A 93 9.65 13.88 -5.57
C ASP A 93 10.97 14.00 -6.35
N GLN A 94 12.07 14.07 -5.60
CA GLN A 94 13.43 14.17 -6.16
C GLN A 94 13.85 12.97 -7.03
N TYR A 95 13.12 11.85 -6.95
CA TYR A 95 13.36 10.63 -7.73
C TYR A 95 12.44 10.55 -8.97
N GLY A 96 11.65 11.59 -9.22
CA GLY A 96 10.73 11.68 -10.36
C GLY A 96 9.43 10.90 -10.19
N ARG A 97 9.12 10.36 -8.98
CA ARG A 97 7.83 9.75 -8.70
C ARG A 97 6.74 10.82 -8.60
N SER A 98 5.58 10.55 -9.17
CA SER A 98 4.38 11.34 -8.91
C SER A 98 3.96 11.15 -7.46
N ILE A 99 3.75 12.24 -6.72
CA ILE A 99 3.17 12.23 -5.37
C ILE A 99 1.69 12.56 -5.54
N SER A 100 0.79 11.63 -5.18
CA SER A 100 -0.61 11.72 -5.59
C SER A 100 -1.59 11.30 -4.51
N ASN A 101 -2.78 11.89 -4.60
CA ASN A 101 -3.98 11.35 -3.99
C ASN A 101 -4.59 10.33 -4.94
N CYS A 102 -4.94 9.13 -4.46
CA CYS A 102 -5.41 8.05 -5.29
C CYS A 102 -6.72 7.45 -4.75
N TRP A 103 -7.58 7.02 -5.67
CA TRP A 103 -8.86 6.38 -5.38
C TRP A 103 -8.99 5.07 -6.15
N VAL A 104 -9.69 4.13 -5.56
CA VAL A 104 -10.23 2.96 -6.24
C VAL A 104 -11.72 2.91 -5.98
N ASP A 105 -12.52 2.88 -7.04
CA ASP A 105 -13.95 3.19 -6.97
C ASP A 105 -14.18 4.52 -6.19
N GLU A 106 -14.99 4.52 -5.15
CA GLU A 106 -15.24 5.68 -4.28
C GLU A 106 -14.31 5.74 -3.05
N ILE A 107 -13.35 4.80 -2.94
CA ILE A 107 -12.49 4.69 -1.76
C ILE A 107 -11.23 5.51 -1.96
N PHE A 108 -11.00 6.50 -1.08
CA PHE A 108 -9.76 7.25 -1.01
C PHE A 108 -8.65 6.40 -0.39
N ILE A 109 -7.74 5.88 -1.21
CA ILE A 109 -6.72 4.90 -0.84
C ILE A 109 -5.82 5.42 0.28
N ASN A 110 -5.34 6.67 0.18
CA ASN A 110 -4.44 7.28 1.14
C ASN A 110 -5.05 7.30 2.55
N SER A 111 -6.28 7.78 2.67
CA SER A 111 -7.03 7.81 3.93
C SER A 111 -7.31 6.40 4.44
N TRP A 112 -7.71 5.48 3.56
CA TRP A 112 -8.02 4.10 3.92
C TRP A 112 -6.80 3.37 4.52
N MET A 113 -5.62 3.56 3.94
CA MET A 113 -4.38 2.94 4.44
C MET A 113 -4.05 3.41 5.87
N VAL A 114 -4.22 4.71 6.17
CA VAL A 114 -3.98 5.25 7.51
C VAL A 114 -5.07 4.82 8.48
N ARG A 115 -6.36 4.92 8.10
CA ARG A 115 -7.51 4.57 8.93
C ARG A 115 -7.51 3.10 9.36
N ASN A 116 -7.00 2.21 8.49
CA ASN A 116 -6.87 0.78 8.80
C ASN A 116 -5.50 0.42 9.41
N GLY A 117 -4.66 1.40 9.71
CA GLY A 117 -3.38 1.22 10.39
C GLY A 117 -2.29 0.54 9.56
N TRP A 118 -2.37 0.56 8.23
CA TRP A 118 -1.35 -0.01 7.33
C TRP A 118 -0.32 1.01 6.85
N ALA A 119 -0.59 2.30 7.08
CA ALA A 119 0.35 3.40 6.92
C ALA A 119 0.15 4.41 8.05
N LEU A 120 1.12 5.30 8.26
CA LEU A 120 1.06 6.39 9.22
C LEU A 120 0.83 7.71 8.49
N ALA A 121 0.18 8.67 9.16
CA ALA A 121 0.13 10.04 8.69
C ALA A 121 1.54 10.64 8.69
N TYR A 122 2.04 11.04 7.51
CA TYR A 122 3.38 11.60 7.39
C TYR A 122 3.36 13.10 7.71
N LYS A 123 3.25 13.43 8.99
CA LYS A 123 3.00 14.78 9.55
C LYS A 123 4.04 15.83 9.13
N LYS A 124 5.21 15.40 8.64
CA LYS A 124 6.23 16.30 8.08
C LYS A 124 5.76 16.98 6.79
N TYR A 125 4.92 16.30 6.01
CA TYR A 125 4.48 16.76 4.69
C TYR A 125 3.00 17.11 4.64
N SER A 126 2.16 16.45 5.45
CA SER A 126 0.72 16.71 5.49
C SER A 126 0.13 16.48 6.87
N LYS A 127 -0.88 17.27 7.22
CA LYS A 127 -1.70 17.06 8.43
C LYS A 127 -3.04 16.42 8.13
N GLU A 128 -3.29 16.10 6.87
CA GLU A 128 -4.60 15.68 6.36
C GLU A 128 -5.12 14.40 7.03
N PHE A 129 -4.23 13.44 7.31
CA PHE A 129 -4.62 12.10 7.81
C PHE A 129 -4.40 11.91 9.32
N ILE A 130 -4.28 13.01 10.10
CA ILE A 130 -4.07 12.91 11.56
C ILE A 130 -5.28 12.28 12.25
N LYS A 131 -6.49 12.64 11.81
CA LYS A 131 -7.73 12.11 12.37
C LYS A 131 -7.85 10.60 12.13
N GLU A 132 -7.59 10.15 10.91
CA GLU A 132 -7.59 8.74 10.52
C GLU A 132 -6.56 7.93 11.32
N GLU A 133 -5.37 8.49 11.53
CA GLU A 133 -4.35 7.87 12.37
C GLU A 133 -4.79 7.74 13.83
N ASP A 134 -5.40 8.78 14.39
CA ASP A 134 -5.87 8.77 15.78
C ASP A 134 -7.04 7.78 15.97
N GLU A 135 -7.93 7.67 15.00
CA GLU A 135 -8.99 6.64 14.99
C GLU A 135 -8.38 5.23 14.90
N ALA A 136 -7.39 5.01 14.04
CA ALA A 136 -6.70 3.72 13.93
C ALA A 136 -6.01 3.32 15.24
N LYS A 137 -5.41 4.27 15.97
CA LYS A 137 -4.81 4.05 17.30
C LYS A 137 -5.84 3.62 18.34
N ILE A 138 -6.97 4.33 18.39
CA ILE A 138 -8.06 4.04 19.35
C ILE A 138 -8.60 2.62 19.13
N GLU A 139 -8.79 2.25 17.87
CA GLU A 139 -9.33 0.94 17.47
C GLU A 139 -8.26 -0.17 17.45
N LYS A 140 -6.99 0.18 17.65
CA LYS A 140 -5.85 -0.74 17.53
C LYS A 140 -5.82 -1.43 16.16
N SER A 141 -6.12 -0.69 15.09
CA SER A 141 -6.16 -1.21 13.73
C SER A 141 -4.74 -1.47 13.19
N GLY A 142 -4.56 -2.56 12.45
CA GLY A 142 -3.32 -2.87 11.74
C GLY A 142 -2.09 -2.85 12.64
N LEU A 143 -1.11 -2.00 12.33
CA LEU A 143 0.13 -1.82 13.09
C LEU A 143 -0.11 -1.45 14.57
N TRP A 144 -1.19 -0.71 14.84
CA TRP A 144 -1.51 -0.22 16.19
C TRP A 144 -1.97 -1.32 17.15
N ASN A 145 -2.22 -2.54 16.66
CA ASN A 145 -2.53 -3.70 17.51
C ASN A 145 -1.28 -4.36 18.11
N GLY A 146 -0.09 -3.88 17.78
CA GLY A 146 1.16 -4.47 18.25
C GLY A 146 2.25 -3.41 18.48
N GLN A 147 3.52 -3.80 18.25
CA GLN A 147 4.65 -2.90 18.35
C GLN A 147 5.32 -2.72 17.00
N PHE A 148 5.68 -1.49 16.69
CA PHE A 148 6.43 -1.16 15.49
C PHE A 148 7.30 0.09 15.72
N VAL A 149 8.26 0.29 14.83
CA VAL A 149 9.02 1.53 14.71
C VAL A 149 8.42 2.30 13.53
N GLU A 150 8.22 3.60 13.69
CA GLU A 150 7.73 4.40 12.58
C GLU A 150 8.66 4.28 11.37
N PRO A 151 8.14 4.23 10.14
CA PRO A 151 8.93 3.97 8.92
C PRO A 151 10.12 4.93 8.76
N TRP A 152 9.93 6.21 9.06
CA TRP A 152 11.01 7.21 9.01
C TRP A 152 12.11 6.99 10.03
N ASN A 153 11.80 6.39 11.19
CA ASN A 153 12.78 6.04 12.22
C ASN A 153 13.46 4.71 11.88
N TRP A 154 12.71 3.76 11.33
CA TRP A 154 13.28 2.50 10.84
C TRP A 154 14.34 2.73 9.75
N ARG A 155 14.10 3.67 8.82
CA ARG A 155 15.09 4.10 7.80
C ARG A 155 16.37 4.70 8.42
N LYS A 156 16.30 5.27 9.62
CA LYS A 156 17.46 5.75 10.38
C LYS A 156 18.18 4.65 11.17
N GLY A 157 17.74 3.40 11.05
CA GLY A 157 18.34 2.25 11.74
C GLY A 157 17.73 1.93 13.10
N ILE A 158 16.70 2.65 13.56
CA ILE A 158 16.01 2.33 14.82
C ILE A 158 15.23 1.03 14.64
N ARG A 159 15.25 0.18 15.67
CA ARG A 159 14.60 -1.13 15.69
C ARG A 159 13.83 -1.30 17.00
N ILE A 160 12.85 -2.22 17.00
CA ILE A 160 12.18 -2.65 18.24
C ILE A 160 13.26 -3.24 19.17
N VAL A 161 13.32 -2.72 20.39
CA VAL A 161 14.20 -3.28 21.42
C VAL A 161 13.43 -4.46 22.03
N LYS A 162 13.89 -5.67 21.78
CA LYS A 162 13.40 -6.87 22.51
C LYS A 162 13.79 -6.69 23.97
N ASP A 163 12.83 -6.86 24.87
CA ASP A 163 13.04 -6.66 26.29
C ASP A 163 14.28 -7.47 26.74
N GLN A 164 15.26 -6.80 27.39
CA GLN A 164 16.51 -7.44 27.82
C GLN A 164 16.25 -8.64 28.74
N ILE A 165 15.10 -8.68 29.41
CA ILE A 165 14.68 -9.77 30.29
C ILE A 165 14.39 -11.05 29.50
N GLU A 166 13.79 -10.95 28.32
CA GLU A 166 13.47 -12.11 27.48
C GLU A 166 14.74 -12.68 26.82
N THR A 167 15.63 -11.81 26.36
CA THR A 167 16.97 -12.18 25.85
C THR A 167 17.80 -12.88 26.94
N TYR A 168 17.69 -12.41 28.19
CA TYR A 168 18.39 -13.02 29.32
C TYR A 168 17.80 -14.41 29.67
N ARG A 169 16.47 -14.57 29.62
CA ARG A 169 15.78 -15.86 29.79
C ARG A 169 16.18 -16.87 28.70
N GLU A 170 16.19 -16.45 27.45
CA GLU A 170 16.64 -17.31 26.34
C GLU A 170 18.12 -17.73 26.47
N CYS A 171 19.00 -16.83 26.91
CA CYS A 171 20.40 -17.17 27.21
C CYS A 171 20.51 -18.19 28.36
N LEU A 172 19.72 -18.04 29.42
CA LEU A 172 19.72 -18.98 30.55
C LEU A 172 19.19 -20.37 30.15
N ILE A 173 18.17 -20.42 29.31
CA ILE A 173 17.61 -21.70 28.81
C ILE A 173 18.60 -22.39 27.89
N LYS A 174 19.26 -21.66 27.00
CA LYS A 174 20.30 -22.21 26.07
C LYS A 174 21.60 -22.57 26.79
N GLY A 175 21.96 -21.87 27.88
CA GLY A 175 23.13 -22.14 28.69
C GLY A 175 23.04 -23.37 29.63
N ASN A 176 21.83 -23.90 29.86
CA ASN A 176 21.60 -25.07 30.70
C ASN A 176 21.50 -26.40 29.89
N ILE A 177 21.83 -26.41 28.61
CA ILE A 177 21.80 -27.57 27.71
C ILE A 177 23.25 -28.01 27.33
N SER A 178 24.26 -27.60 28.06
CA SER A 178 25.65 -28.04 27.89
C SER A 178 26.08 -28.89 29.06
#